data_9e962021069c616085e93863a9c0723f
#
_entry.id   9e962021069c616085e93863a9c0723f
#
_cell.length_a   1.000
_cell.length_b   1.000
_cell.length_c   1.000
_cell.angle_alpha   90.00
_cell.angle_beta   90.00
_cell.angle_gamma   90.00
#
_symmetry.space_group_name_H-M   'P 1'
#
loop_
_entity.id
_entity.type
_entity.pdbx_description
1 polymer ?
#
loop_
_entity_poly.entity_id
_entity_poly.type
_entity_poly.pdbx_seq_one_letter_code
_entity_poly.pdbx_strand_id
1 'polypeptide(L)'
;MKKYLICLMAIVVIISTIGCGSAKLELTNEDYNLSDNATSKGITIGNSSADFMNAYDGFEVSVIYADSGSNVGTFMKIDKIDYSKQGTVAIQNFFVDNKPHTVDEIKNKYNIKNDINTWLQNNPDFLEKHSLTYKCLSFYFDNGTIVDIKYSEKNFNE
;
A
#
# COMPACT_ATOMS: atom_id res chain seq x y z
N MET A 1 37.33 53.59 -21.73
CA MET A 1 35.86 53.37 -21.65
C MET A 1 35.62 51.86 -21.52
N LYS A 2 35.29 51.40 -20.31
CA LYS A 2 35.06 49.96 -20.03
C LYS A 2 33.57 49.67 -20.28
N LYS A 3 33.27 48.80 -21.25
CA LYS A 3 31.94 48.30 -21.53
C LYS A 3 31.66 47.19 -20.52
N TYR A 4 30.75 47.40 -19.59
CA TYR A 4 30.26 46.36 -18.70
C TYR A 4 29.21 45.54 -19.46
N LEU A 5 29.58 44.30 -19.79
CA LEU A 5 28.66 43.31 -20.33
C LEU A 5 27.86 42.76 -19.14
N ILE A 6 26.65 43.23 -19.02
CA ILE A 6 25.69 42.68 -18.03
C ILE A 6 25.17 41.37 -18.59
N CYS A 7 25.67 40.26 -18.05
CA CYS A 7 25.15 38.95 -18.32
C CYS A 7 23.84 38.78 -17.53
N LEU A 8 22.72 38.97 -18.20
CA LEU A 8 21.40 38.75 -17.63
C LEU A 8 21.20 37.22 -17.53
N MET A 9 21.52 36.62 -16.38
CA MET A 9 21.09 35.25 -16.09
C MET A 9 19.59 35.26 -15.93
N ALA A 10 18.88 34.79 -16.95
CA ALA A 10 17.50 34.44 -16.84
C ALA A 10 17.41 33.19 -15.94
N ILE A 11 17.10 33.39 -14.67
CA ILE A 11 16.70 32.31 -13.78
C ILE A 11 15.33 31.88 -14.29
N VAL A 12 15.29 30.80 -15.07
CA VAL A 12 14.07 30.09 -15.38
C VAL A 12 13.67 29.35 -14.08
N VAL A 13 12.83 30.00 -13.28
CA VAL A 13 12.14 29.34 -12.21
C VAL A 13 11.14 28.39 -12.88
N ILE A 14 11.56 27.14 -13.04
CA ILE A 14 10.61 26.06 -13.34
C ILE A 14 9.75 25.92 -12.09
N ILE A 15 8.64 26.64 -12.06
CA ILE A 15 7.55 26.32 -11.16
C ILE A 15 7.00 25.00 -11.68
N SER A 16 7.58 23.89 -11.20
CA SER A 16 6.90 22.62 -11.22
C SER A 16 5.62 22.86 -10.42
N THR A 17 4.52 23.06 -11.11
CA THR A 17 3.19 22.89 -10.54
C THR A 17 3.16 21.44 -10.05
N ILE A 18 3.53 21.26 -8.80
CA ILE A 18 3.17 20.07 -8.06
C ILE A 18 1.64 20.14 -8.05
N GLY A 19 1.04 19.50 -9.05
CA GLY A 19 -0.37 19.20 -9.00
C GLY A 19 -0.59 18.53 -7.65
N CYS A 20 -1.40 19.15 -6.81
CA CYS A 20 -1.85 18.60 -5.55
C CYS A 20 -2.89 17.51 -5.86
N GLY A 21 -2.51 16.53 -6.66
CA GLY A 21 -3.08 15.20 -6.61
C GLY A 21 -2.39 14.55 -5.42
N SER A 22 -3.15 14.17 -4.41
CA SER A 22 -2.65 13.32 -3.34
C SER A 22 -1.86 12.20 -4.01
N ALA A 23 -0.53 12.17 -3.78
CA ALA A 23 0.30 11.09 -4.31
C ALA A 23 -0.34 9.81 -3.79
N LYS A 24 -0.80 8.99 -4.75
CA LYS A 24 -1.49 7.76 -4.43
C LYS A 24 -0.50 6.88 -3.70
N LEU A 25 -0.76 6.63 -2.43
CA LEU A 25 0.10 5.82 -1.58
C LEU A 25 -0.14 4.35 -1.95
N GLU A 26 0.60 3.89 -2.95
CA GLU A 26 0.57 2.51 -3.42
C GLU A 26 1.91 1.85 -3.10
N LEU A 27 1.85 0.62 -2.62
CA LEU A 27 3.05 -0.21 -2.54
C LEU A 27 3.40 -0.72 -3.95
N THR A 28 4.68 -0.67 -4.27
CA THR A 28 5.25 -1.26 -5.49
C THR A 28 5.58 -2.73 -5.27
N ASN A 29 5.99 -3.45 -6.32
CA ASN A 29 6.44 -4.83 -6.18
C ASN A 29 7.64 -4.98 -5.22
N GLU A 30 8.49 -3.97 -5.13
CA GLU A 30 9.67 -3.96 -4.25
C GLU A 30 9.28 -3.88 -2.77
N ASP A 31 8.17 -3.19 -2.46
CA ASP A 31 7.67 -3.06 -1.09
C ASP A 31 7.22 -4.40 -0.48
N TYR A 32 6.90 -5.38 -1.32
CA TYR A 32 6.53 -6.73 -0.89
C TYR A 32 7.70 -7.70 -0.79
N ASN A 33 8.92 -7.25 -1.09
CA ASN A 33 10.11 -8.10 -0.96
C ASN A 33 10.72 -7.91 0.42
N LEU A 34 10.54 -8.92 1.31
CA LEU A 34 11.14 -8.93 2.64
C LEU A 34 12.59 -9.41 2.53
N SER A 35 13.54 -8.49 2.36
CA SER A 35 14.96 -8.81 2.48
C SER A 35 15.41 -8.66 3.94
N ASP A 36 16.10 -9.66 4.47
CA ASP A 36 16.64 -9.65 5.84
C ASP A 36 15.59 -9.38 6.94
N ASN A 37 14.35 -9.85 6.75
CA ASN A 37 13.21 -9.59 7.62
C ASN A 37 12.86 -8.10 7.78
N ALA A 38 13.25 -7.27 6.82
CA ALA A 38 12.92 -5.87 6.74
C ALA A 38 12.05 -5.59 5.51
N THR A 39 11.09 -4.66 5.64
CA THR A 39 10.37 -4.12 4.49
C THR A 39 11.23 -3.11 3.73
N SER A 40 10.88 -2.76 2.49
CA SER A 40 11.55 -1.70 1.71
C SER A 40 11.57 -0.35 2.43
N LYS A 41 10.62 -0.12 3.36
CA LYS A 41 10.53 1.09 4.20
C LYS A 41 11.31 0.95 5.52
N GLY A 42 12.13 -0.09 5.68
CA GLY A 42 13.00 -0.29 6.83
C GLY A 42 12.29 -0.78 8.10
N ILE A 43 11.04 -1.23 8.00
CA ILE A 43 10.31 -1.78 9.15
C ILE A 43 10.70 -3.25 9.36
N THR A 44 11.07 -3.57 10.61
CA THR A 44 11.50 -4.90 11.07
C THR A 44 10.69 -5.35 12.28
N ILE A 45 10.81 -6.63 12.63
CA ILE A 45 10.32 -7.15 13.92
C ILE A 45 11.04 -6.40 15.05
N GLY A 46 10.29 -5.97 16.06
CA GLY A 46 10.75 -5.16 17.19
C GLY A 46 10.54 -3.65 17.01
N ASN A 47 10.25 -3.16 15.79
CA ASN A 47 9.88 -1.75 15.61
C ASN A 47 8.59 -1.42 16.34
N SER A 48 8.49 -0.15 16.76
CA SER A 48 7.31 0.36 17.42
C SER A 48 6.19 0.70 16.44
N SER A 49 4.96 0.84 16.95
CA SER A 49 3.83 1.38 16.19
C SER A 49 4.10 2.80 15.67
N ALA A 50 4.91 3.60 16.38
CA ALA A 50 5.30 4.93 15.92
C ALA A 50 6.21 4.86 14.68
N ASP A 51 7.18 3.93 14.65
CA ASP A 51 8.03 3.71 13.47
C ASP A 51 7.17 3.26 12.28
N PHE A 52 6.24 2.34 12.53
CA PHE A 52 5.31 1.85 11.51
C PHE A 52 4.42 2.97 10.96
N MET A 53 3.80 3.78 11.83
CA MET A 53 2.98 4.92 11.41
C MET A 53 3.78 5.92 10.56
N ASN A 54 5.02 6.21 10.94
CA ASN A 54 5.87 7.11 10.17
C ASN A 54 6.24 6.55 8.79
N ALA A 55 6.52 5.23 8.71
CA ALA A 55 6.91 4.59 7.46
C ALA A 55 5.75 4.46 6.46
N TYR A 56 4.53 4.28 6.97
CA TYR A 56 3.32 4.03 6.18
C TYR A 56 2.26 5.12 6.35
N ASP A 57 2.65 6.34 6.71
CA ASP A 57 1.73 7.47 6.85
C ASP A 57 0.86 7.65 5.60
N GLY A 58 -0.42 7.91 5.83
CA GLY A 58 -1.42 8.10 4.77
C GLY A 58 -2.00 6.82 4.17
N PHE A 59 -1.46 5.62 4.46
CA PHE A 59 -2.03 4.37 3.97
C PHE A 59 -3.36 4.04 4.65
N GLU A 60 -4.30 3.48 3.88
CA GLU A 60 -5.42 2.73 4.42
C GLU A 60 -5.03 1.27 4.54
N VAL A 61 -5.37 0.66 5.66
CA VAL A 61 -4.99 -0.71 5.99
C VAL A 61 -6.19 -1.49 6.49
N SER A 62 -6.13 -2.80 6.32
CA SER A 62 -7.10 -3.72 6.91
C SER A 62 -6.61 -4.15 8.29
N VAL A 63 -7.45 -4.03 9.32
CA VAL A 63 -7.10 -4.35 10.71
C VAL A 63 -8.00 -5.44 11.24
N ILE A 64 -7.40 -6.44 11.89
CA ILE A 64 -8.08 -7.51 12.63
C ILE A 64 -7.50 -7.55 14.04
N TYR A 65 -8.31 -7.21 15.04
CA TYR A 65 -7.91 -7.37 16.44
C TYR A 65 -8.15 -8.81 16.91
N ALA A 66 -7.26 -9.33 17.74
CA ALA A 66 -7.33 -10.69 18.26
C ALA A 66 -8.60 -10.93 19.10
N ASP A 67 -9.10 -9.90 19.78
CA ASP A 67 -10.29 -9.91 20.62
C ASP A 67 -11.61 -9.71 19.85
N SER A 68 -11.54 -9.41 18.54
CA SER A 68 -12.73 -9.06 17.75
C SER A 68 -13.68 -10.22 17.47
N GLY A 69 -13.20 -11.47 17.61
CA GLY A 69 -13.94 -12.67 17.20
C GLY A 69 -14.25 -12.74 15.70
N SER A 70 -13.72 -11.81 14.90
CA SER A 70 -13.92 -11.70 13.46
C SER A 70 -12.63 -12.02 12.71
N ASN A 71 -12.75 -12.78 11.63
CA ASN A 71 -11.66 -12.99 10.67
C ASN A 71 -11.73 -12.01 9.50
N VAL A 72 -12.63 -11.03 9.55
CA VAL A 72 -12.80 -10.02 8.51
C VAL A 72 -12.16 -8.71 8.98
N GLY A 73 -11.20 -8.22 8.23
CA GLY A 73 -10.52 -6.97 8.52
C GLY A 73 -11.43 -5.76 8.28
N THR A 74 -11.29 -4.77 9.15
CA THR A 74 -11.91 -3.47 8.99
C THR A 74 -10.89 -2.52 8.35
N PHE A 75 -11.28 -1.86 7.26
CA PHE A 75 -10.43 -0.85 6.63
C PHE A 75 -10.47 0.44 7.43
N MET A 76 -9.29 0.96 7.74
CA MET A 76 -9.14 2.23 8.44
C MET A 76 -7.81 2.90 8.12
N LYS A 77 -7.72 4.19 8.42
CA LYS A 77 -6.45 4.92 8.34
C LYS A 77 -5.51 4.48 9.45
N ILE A 78 -4.23 4.50 9.15
CA ILE A 78 -3.18 4.03 10.04
C ILE A 78 -3.14 4.77 11.38
N ASP A 79 -3.48 6.07 11.40
CA ASP A 79 -3.54 6.92 12.59
C ASP A 79 -4.77 6.66 13.49
N LYS A 80 -5.70 5.79 13.05
CA LYS A 80 -6.92 5.42 13.78
C LYS A 80 -6.84 4.04 14.44
N ILE A 81 -5.71 3.36 14.29
CA ILE A 81 -5.52 2.01 14.84
C ILE A 81 -5.19 2.08 16.33
N ASP A 82 -5.82 1.24 17.11
CA ASP A 82 -5.46 1.03 18.52
C ASP A 82 -4.34 0.00 18.63
N TYR A 83 -3.11 0.46 18.54
CA TYR A 83 -1.90 -0.39 18.63
C TYR A 83 -1.62 -0.95 20.03
N SER A 84 -2.36 -0.53 21.07
CA SER A 84 -2.26 -1.15 22.40
C SER A 84 -2.85 -2.55 22.43
N LYS A 85 -3.72 -2.85 21.44
CA LYS A 85 -4.34 -4.16 21.26
C LYS A 85 -3.46 -5.08 20.43
N GLN A 86 -3.54 -6.36 20.72
CA GLN A 86 -2.98 -7.39 19.86
C GLN A 86 -3.81 -7.50 18.58
N GLY A 87 -3.14 -7.52 17.43
CA GLY A 87 -3.84 -7.57 16.16
C GLY A 87 -2.92 -7.63 14.96
N THR A 88 -3.56 -7.80 13.80
CA THR A 88 -2.91 -7.78 12.49
C THR A 88 -3.30 -6.52 11.74
N VAL A 89 -2.31 -5.82 11.22
CA VAL A 89 -2.46 -4.71 10.29
C VAL A 89 -1.94 -5.15 8.93
N ALA A 90 -2.75 -5.07 7.89
CA ALA A 90 -2.40 -5.56 6.56
C ALA A 90 -2.56 -4.47 5.49
N ILE A 91 -1.52 -4.30 4.68
CA ILE A 91 -1.54 -3.48 3.48
C ILE A 91 -1.78 -4.41 2.30
N GLN A 92 -2.81 -4.13 1.52
CA GLN A 92 -3.32 -5.01 0.48
C GLN A 92 -3.45 -4.29 -0.85
N ASN A 93 -2.90 -4.88 -1.92
CA ASN A 93 -3.03 -4.36 -3.27
C ASN A 93 -3.34 -5.49 -4.26
N PHE A 94 -4.08 -5.12 -5.30
CA PHE A 94 -4.20 -5.92 -6.52
C PHE A 94 -3.30 -5.34 -7.61
N PHE A 95 -2.69 -6.21 -8.38
CA PHE A 95 -1.91 -5.84 -9.55
C PHE A 95 -2.63 -6.36 -10.79
N VAL A 96 -3.10 -5.45 -11.64
CA VAL A 96 -3.68 -5.77 -12.94
C VAL A 96 -2.66 -5.36 -13.99
N ASP A 97 -2.18 -6.32 -14.80
CA ASP A 97 -1.14 -6.09 -15.79
C ASP A 97 0.11 -5.38 -15.18
N ASN A 98 0.52 -5.86 -13.99
CA ASN A 98 1.62 -5.32 -13.17
C ASN A 98 1.42 -3.88 -12.66
N LYS A 99 0.21 -3.32 -12.77
CA LYS A 99 -0.11 -1.99 -12.21
C LYS A 99 -0.82 -2.15 -10.88
N PRO A 100 -0.34 -1.51 -9.81
CA PRO A 100 -0.96 -1.61 -8.48
C PRO A 100 -2.30 -0.88 -8.45
N HIS A 101 -3.22 -1.45 -7.70
CA HIS A 101 -4.53 -0.88 -7.38
C HIS A 101 -4.88 -1.21 -5.93
N THR A 102 -5.45 -0.26 -5.21
CA THR A 102 -6.09 -0.55 -3.93
C THR A 102 -7.32 -1.45 -4.14
N VAL A 103 -7.79 -2.06 -3.04
CA VAL A 103 -9.01 -2.90 -3.09
C VAL A 103 -10.21 -2.10 -3.62
N ASP A 104 -10.36 -0.85 -3.19
CA ASP A 104 -11.47 0.00 -3.61
C ASP A 104 -11.36 0.41 -5.07
N GLU A 105 -10.16 0.68 -5.56
CA GLU A 105 -9.96 1.04 -6.95
C GLU A 105 -10.29 -0.09 -7.92
N ILE A 106 -9.84 -1.31 -7.63
CA ILE A 106 -10.17 -2.45 -8.49
C ILE A 106 -11.68 -2.72 -8.47
N LYS A 107 -12.30 -2.63 -7.27
CA LYS A 107 -13.75 -2.78 -7.15
C LYS A 107 -14.51 -1.74 -7.97
N ASN A 108 -14.12 -0.49 -7.88
CA ASN A 108 -14.77 0.60 -8.61
C ASN A 108 -14.53 0.50 -10.11
N LYS A 109 -13.28 0.25 -10.52
CA LYS A 109 -12.90 0.17 -11.94
C LYS A 109 -13.64 -0.93 -12.70
N TYR A 110 -13.83 -2.08 -12.06
CA TYR A 110 -14.46 -3.25 -12.67
C TYR A 110 -15.87 -3.53 -12.14
N ASN A 111 -16.45 -2.60 -11.37
CA ASN A 111 -17.80 -2.72 -10.77
C ASN A 111 -17.98 -4.03 -9.97
N ILE A 112 -16.96 -4.38 -9.18
CA ILE A 112 -16.97 -5.61 -8.35
C ILE A 112 -17.79 -5.36 -7.10
N LYS A 113 -19.00 -5.90 -7.04
CA LYS A 113 -19.93 -5.73 -5.92
C LYS A 113 -19.75 -6.75 -4.81
N ASN A 114 -19.20 -7.92 -5.15
CA ASN A 114 -18.98 -9.05 -4.24
C ASN A 114 -17.47 -9.20 -3.96
N ASP A 115 -17.09 -10.34 -3.44
CA ASP A 115 -15.68 -10.72 -3.38
C ASP A 115 -15.12 -10.98 -4.78
N ILE A 116 -13.80 -10.83 -4.90
CA ILE A 116 -13.12 -10.93 -6.20
C ILE A 116 -13.22 -12.32 -6.82
N ASN A 117 -13.23 -13.40 -6.01
CA ASN A 117 -13.30 -14.75 -6.54
C ASN A 117 -14.67 -15.01 -7.19
N THR A 118 -15.76 -14.61 -6.53
CA THR A 118 -17.12 -14.69 -7.09
C THR A 118 -17.25 -13.84 -8.36
N TRP A 119 -16.63 -12.66 -8.38
CA TRP A 119 -16.65 -11.81 -9.56
C TRP A 119 -15.90 -12.45 -10.75
N LEU A 120 -14.72 -13.04 -10.51
CA LEU A 120 -13.94 -13.74 -11.55
C LEU A 120 -14.69 -14.94 -12.10
N GLN A 121 -15.40 -15.70 -11.27
CA GLN A 121 -16.24 -16.82 -11.74
C GLN A 121 -17.33 -16.36 -12.72
N ASN A 122 -17.86 -15.15 -12.54
CA ASN A 122 -18.87 -14.56 -13.42
C ASN A 122 -18.27 -13.77 -14.61
N ASN A 123 -16.94 -13.58 -14.63
CA ASN A 123 -16.22 -12.85 -15.68
C ASN A 123 -14.96 -13.63 -16.11
N PRO A 124 -15.12 -14.86 -16.63
CA PRO A 124 -13.97 -15.74 -16.94
C PRO A 124 -13.01 -15.13 -17.97
N ASP A 125 -13.52 -14.37 -18.94
CA ASP A 125 -12.72 -13.70 -19.98
C ASP A 125 -11.75 -12.63 -19.41
N PHE A 126 -11.91 -12.24 -18.15
CA PHE A 126 -11.05 -11.24 -17.56
C PHE A 126 -9.60 -11.73 -17.46
N LEU A 127 -9.42 -12.95 -16.93
CA LEU A 127 -8.09 -13.55 -16.78
C LEU A 127 -7.45 -13.99 -18.10
N GLU A 128 -8.26 -14.12 -19.17
CA GLU A 128 -7.72 -14.34 -20.53
C GLU A 128 -7.09 -13.07 -21.11
N LYS A 129 -7.55 -11.89 -20.66
CA LYS A 129 -7.14 -10.57 -21.18
C LYS A 129 -6.18 -9.83 -20.27
N HIS A 130 -6.16 -10.18 -18.98
CA HIS A 130 -5.41 -9.48 -17.95
C HIS A 130 -4.70 -10.45 -17.02
N SER A 131 -3.51 -10.08 -16.56
CA SER A 131 -2.92 -10.70 -15.39
C SER A 131 -3.51 -10.07 -14.12
N LEU A 132 -3.79 -10.91 -13.12
CA LEU A 132 -4.27 -10.44 -11.82
C LEU A 132 -3.49 -11.11 -10.69
N THR A 133 -2.84 -10.31 -9.89
CA THR A 133 -2.12 -10.77 -8.70
C THR A 133 -2.58 -9.97 -7.48
N TYR A 134 -2.84 -10.64 -6.38
CA TYR A 134 -3.09 -10.04 -5.08
C TYR A 134 -1.84 -10.17 -4.23
N LYS A 135 -1.42 -9.08 -3.57
CA LYS A 135 -0.29 -9.04 -2.65
C LYS A 135 -0.71 -8.44 -1.32
N CYS A 136 -0.21 -9.03 -0.25
CA CYS A 136 -0.53 -8.60 1.10
C CYS A 136 0.72 -8.61 1.96
N LEU A 137 0.98 -7.49 2.62
CA LEU A 137 2.02 -7.32 3.64
C LEU A 137 1.34 -7.13 4.99
N SER A 138 1.52 -8.09 5.89
CA SER A 138 0.86 -8.14 7.18
C SER A 138 1.84 -7.95 8.32
N PHE A 139 1.49 -7.13 9.28
CA PHE A 139 2.24 -6.82 10.50
C PHE A 139 1.41 -7.25 11.70
N TYR A 140 2.00 -8.09 12.54
CA TYR A 140 1.40 -8.48 13.82
C TYR A 140 1.90 -7.59 14.92
N PHE A 141 0.97 -6.95 15.62
CA PHE A 141 1.27 -6.08 16.76
C PHE A 141 0.90 -6.76 18.07
N ASP A 142 1.76 -6.59 19.06
CA ASP A 142 1.49 -6.87 20.46
C ASP A 142 2.00 -5.72 21.31
N ASN A 143 1.10 -5.08 22.07
CA ASN A 143 1.40 -3.91 22.92
C ASN A 143 2.23 -2.82 22.20
N GLY A 144 1.82 -2.46 20.97
CA GLY A 144 2.47 -1.40 20.20
C GLY A 144 3.80 -1.77 19.53
N THR A 145 4.20 -3.04 19.60
CA THR A 145 5.43 -3.55 18.99
C THR A 145 5.11 -4.55 17.91
N ILE A 146 5.84 -4.51 16.80
CA ILE A 146 5.73 -5.50 15.72
C ILE A 146 6.44 -6.78 16.16
N VAL A 147 5.69 -7.88 16.23
CA VAL A 147 6.21 -9.18 16.66
C VAL A 147 6.35 -10.19 15.52
N ASP A 148 5.70 -9.91 14.38
CA ASP A 148 5.84 -10.73 13.17
C ASP A 148 5.50 -9.89 11.92
N ILE A 149 6.12 -10.22 10.78
CA ILE A 149 5.85 -9.62 9.47
C ILE A 149 5.73 -10.75 8.46
N LYS A 150 4.62 -10.76 7.71
CA LYS A 150 4.37 -11.78 6.69
C LYS A 150 4.01 -11.15 5.36
N TYR A 151 4.54 -11.75 4.31
CA TYR A 151 4.14 -11.51 2.94
C TYR A 151 3.32 -12.69 2.42
N SER A 152 2.27 -12.38 1.67
CA SER A 152 1.53 -13.38 0.92
C SER A 152 1.16 -12.85 -0.46
N GLU A 153 1.15 -13.74 -1.44
CA GLU A 153 0.81 -13.46 -2.82
C GLU A 153 -0.12 -14.54 -3.35
N LYS A 154 -1.07 -14.13 -4.19
CA LYS A 154 -1.93 -15.04 -4.95
C LYS A 154 -1.99 -14.57 -6.40
N ASN A 155 -1.54 -15.42 -7.31
CA ASN A 155 -1.72 -15.26 -8.74
C ASN A 155 -3.05 -15.92 -9.13
N PHE A 156 -3.93 -15.19 -9.81
CA PHE A 156 -5.25 -15.71 -10.22
C PHE A 156 -5.24 -16.33 -11.61
N ASN A 157 -4.13 -16.21 -12.35
CA ASN A 157 -3.98 -16.80 -13.68
C ASN A 157 -3.42 -18.23 -13.64
N GLU A 158 -3.04 -18.71 -12.46
CA GLU A 158 -2.62 -20.09 -12.18
C GLU A 158 -3.82 -20.86 -11.59
#